data_185f02b919badec7aa5c3b546f58ea2e
#
_entry.id   185f02b919badec7aa5c3b546f58ea2e
#
_cell.length_a   1.000
_cell.length_b   1.000
_cell.length_c   1.000
_cell.angle_alpha   90.00
_cell.angle_beta   90.00
_cell.angle_gamma   90.00
#
_symmetry.space_group_name_H-M   'P 1'
#
loop_
_entity.id
_entity.type
_entity.pdbx_description
1 polymer ?
#
loop_
_entity_poly.entity_id
_entity_poly.type
_entity_poly.pdbx_seq_one_letter_code
_entity_poly.pdbx_strand_id
1 'polypeptide(L)'
;MRITLPSGTECEIDRTVANPKMGLVIAPDIFSLRGLYDVLVKRLANEWQMAVCAVEPFPGKTLGPEIEPRFAAVPELDDDKHLRDLHEAADALGTAEVGLMGFCMGGMYCFKSARSDRFKKIISFYGMITVPDGWKSATQGEPLEFLKNG
;
A
#
# COMPACT_ATOMS: atom_id res chain seq x y z
N MET A 1 5.37 1.55 -14.64
CA MET A 1 5.05 0.34 -15.43
C MET A 1 4.18 -0.59 -14.59
N ARG A 2 3.04 -1.03 -15.11
CA ARG A 2 2.18 -2.01 -14.42
C ARG A 2 2.82 -3.39 -14.44
N ILE A 3 2.81 -4.04 -13.30
CA ILE A 3 3.15 -5.45 -13.11
C ILE A 3 2.06 -6.15 -12.31
N THR A 4 2.06 -7.47 -12.33
CA THR A 4 1.22 -8.30 -11.47
C THR A 4 2.12 -8.98 -10.42
N LEU A 5 1.77 -8.83 -9.16
CA LEU A 5 2.46 -9.48 -8.05
C LEU A 5 2.16 -10.99 -8.02
N PRO A 6 2.94 -11.82 -7.32
CA PRO A 6 2.66 -13.27 -7.17
C PRO A 6 1.25 -13.57 -6.66
N SER A 7 0.68 -12.71 -5.82
CA SER A 7 -0.70 -12.81 -5.34
C SER A 7 -1.78 -12.55 -6.41
N GLY A 8 -1.39 -12.03 -7.58
CA GLY A 8 -2.31 -11.60 -8.63
C GLY A 8 -2.71 -10.11 -8.54
N THR A 9 -2.23 -9.39 -7.53
CA THR A 9 -2.54 -7.98 -7.34
C THR A 9 -1.73 -7.08 -8.28
N GLU A 10 -2.35 -6.06 -8.85
CA GLU A 10 -1.65 -5.09 -9.71
C GLU A 10 -0.80 -4.13 -8.88
N CYS A 11 0.34 -3.76 -9.46
CA CYS A 11 1.28 -2.82 -8.86
C CYS A 11 1.87 -1.91 -9.95
N GLU A 12 1.85 -0.59 -9.72
CA GLU A 12 2.63 0.35 -10.52
C GLU A 12 4.05 0.42 -9.95
N ILE A 13 5.07 0.24 -10.80
CA ILE A 13 6.46 0.18 -10.34
C ILE A 13 7.40 0.98 -11.24
N ASP A 14 8.37 1.63 -10.62
CA ASP A 14 9.53 2.25 -11.28
C ASP A 14 10.83 1.78 -10.63
N ARG A 15 11.67 1.11 -11.42
CA ARG A 15 13.00 0.59 -11.04
C ARG A 15 14.08 1.09 -11.99
N THR A 16 13.88 2.25 -12.59
CA THR A 16 14.79 2.81 -13.59
C THR A 16 16.05 3.39 -12.98
N VAL A 17 16.04 3.71 -11.68
CA VAL A 17 17.22 4.19 -10.96
C VAL A 17 18.25 3.08 -10.85
N ALA A 18 19.47 3.37 -11.28
CA ALA A 18 20.58 2.42 -11.18
C ALA A 18 21.05 2.29 -9.71
N ASN A 19 21.13 1.06 -9.21
CA ASN A 19 21.61 0.73 -7.86
C ASN A 19 20.93 1.55 -6.73
N PRO A 20 19.59 1.57 -6.64
CA PRO A 20 18.90 2.32 -5.59
C PRO A 20 19.27 1.75 -4.22
N LYS A 21 19.60 2.62 -3.26
CA LYS A 21 19.93 2.21 -1.89
C LYS A 21 18.72 1.76 -1.11
N MET A 22 17.55 2.31 -1.41
CA MET A 22 16.29 2.01 -0.76
C MET A 22 15.18 1.85 -1.78
N GLY A 23 14.17 1.08 -1.38
CA GLY A 23 12.88 1.02 -2.04
C GLY A 23 11.79 1.75 -1.25
N LEU A 24 10.72 2.11 -1.93
CA LEU A 24 9.53 2.70 -1.33
C LEU A 24 8.28 2.03 -1.87
N VAL A 25 7.47 1.44 -0.99
CA VAL A 25 6.12 0.97 -1.29
C VAL A 25 5.13 2.06 -0.92
N ILE A 26 4.19 2.34 -1.79
CA ILE A 26 3.07 3.25 -1.55
C ILE A 26 1.80 2.42 -1.39
N ALA A 27 1.08 2.63 -0.29
CA ALA A 27 -0.27 2.13 -0.07
C ALA A 27 -1.26 3.24 -0.43
N PRO A 28 -1.98 3.11 -1.56
CA PRO A 28 -2.89 4.13 -2.06
C PRO A 28 -4.10 4.38 -1.17
N ASP A 29 -4.76 5.50 -1.43
CA ASP A 29 -6.07 5.81 -0.88
C ASP A 29 -7.16 4.89 -1.48
N ILE A 30 -8.39 5.12 -1.04
CA ILE A 30 -9.57 4.33 -1.45
C ILE A 30 -9.88 4.41 -2.96
N PHE A 31 -9.31 5.35 -3.69
CA PHE A 31 -9.55 5.52 -5.13
C PHE A 31 -8.65 4.66 -6.02
N SER A 32 -7.91 3.69 -5.46
CA SER A 32 -7.12 2.72 -6.22
C SER A 32 -5.95 3.31 -7.00
N LEU A 33 -5.27 2.46 -7.73
CA LEU A 33 -4.24 2.89 -8.69
C LEU A 33 -4.88 3.68 -9.83
N ARG A 34 -4.37 4.89 -10.04
CA ARG A 34 -4.82 5.80 -11.09
C ARG A 34 -3.66 6.71 -11.51
N GLY A 35 -3.87 7.55 -12.52
CA GLY A 35 -2.84 8.45 -13.05
C GLY A 35 -2.07 9.24 -12.00
N LEU A 36 -2.70 9.58 -10.88
CA LEU A 36 -2.03 10.20 -9.73
C LEU A 36 -0.85 9.36 -9.24
N TYR A 37 -1.07 8.06 -9.01
CA TYR A 37 -0.03 7.16 -8.52
C TYR A 37 0.99 6.82 -9.59
N ASP A 38 0.59 6.75 -10.86
CA ASP A 38 1.51 6.54 -11.98
C ASP A 38 2.54 7.69 -12.05
N VAL A 39 2.08 8.93 -11.89
CA VAL A 39 2.94 10.11 -11.84
C VAL A 39 3.77 10.14 -10.56
N LEU A 40 3.16 9.87 -9.41
CA LEU A 40 3.84 9.92 -8.11
C LEU A 40 4.98 8.91 -8.03
N VAL A 41 4.75 7.66 -8.46
CA VAL A 41 5.78 6.60 -8.49
C VAL A 41 7.00 7.06 -9.30
N LYS A 42 6.79 7.55 -10.51
CA LYS A 42 7.88 8.04 -11.38
C LYS A 42 8.61 9.24 -10.77
N ARG A 43 7.84 10.18 -10.24
CA ARG A 43 8.38 11.40 -9.65
C ARG A 43 9.27 11.08 -8.45
N LEU A 44 8.78 10.28 -7.50
CA LEU A 44 9.54 9.93 -6.31
C LEU A 44 10.76 9.06 -6.65
N ALA A 45 10.64 8.13 -7.59
CA ALA A 45 11.79 7.35 -8.05
C ALA A 45 12.90 8.27 -8.55
N ASN A 46 12.56 9.25 -9.39
CA ASN A 46 13.54 10.19 -9.95
C ASN A 46 14.07 11.18 -8.90
N GLU A 47 13.20 11.83 -8.12
CA GLU A 47 13.62 12.87 -7.15
C GLU A 47 14.40 12.29 -5.97
N TRP A 48 14.01 11.11 -5.47
CA TRP A 48 14.61 10.49 -4.29
C TRP A 48 15.62 9.41 -4.61
N GLN A 49 15.84 9.13 -5.89
CA GLN A 49 16.77 8.10 -6.37
C GLN A 49 16.52 6.73 -5.72
N MET A 50 15.25 6.33 -5.69
CA MET A 50 14.75 5.09 -5.12
C MET A 50 14.10 4.19 -6.18
N ALA A 51 13.96 2.89 -5.89
CA ALA A 51 12.97 2.06 -6.54
C ALA A 51 11.62 2.28 -5.85
N VAL A 52 10.56 2.58 -6.60
CA VAL A 52 9.25 2.97 -6.03
C VAL A 52 8.13 2.15 -6.65
N CYS A 53 7.17 1.75 -5.85
CA CYS A 53 5.94 1.13 -6.36
C CYS A 53 4.71 1.56 -5.58
N ALA A 54 3.53 1.35 -6.16
CA ALA A 54 2.22 1.55 -5.53
C ALA A 54 1.33 0.32 -5.81
N VAL A 55 0.61 -0.15 -4.80
CA VAL A 55 -0.13 -1.43 -4.81
C VAL A 55 -1.62 -1.19 -4.91
N GLU A 56 -2.33 -1.92 -5.80
CA GLU A 56 -3.79 -1.85 -5.91
C GLU A 56 -4.46 -2.31 -4.61
N PRO A 57 -5.27 -1.46 -3.94
CA PRO A 57 -5.94 -1.84 -2.69
C PRO A 57 -7.18 -2.74 -2.89
N PHE A 58 -7.76 -2.79 -4.09
CA PHE A 58 -8.94 -3.59 -4.41
C PHE A 58 -8.69 -4.54 -5.57
N PRO A 59 -7.80 -5.54 -5.41
CA PRO A 59 -7.40 -6.42 -6.50
C PRO A 59 -8.60 -7.14 -7.13
N GLY A 60 -8.65 -7.16 -8.46
CA GLY A 60 -9.71 -7.82 -9.23
C GLY A 60 -11.06 -7.10 -9.24
N LYS A 61 -11.18 -5.92 -8.61
CA LYS A 61 -12.42 -5.13 -8.61
C LYS A 61 -12.34 -3.95 -9.57
N THR A 62 -13.41 -3.72 -10.32
CA THR A 62 -13.62 -2.52 -11.10
C THR A 62 -14.62 -1.64 -10.39
N LEU A 63 -14.10 -0.73 -9.56
CA LEU A 63 -14.89 0.24 -8.80
C LEU A 63 -14.80 1.59 -9.51
N GLY A 64 -15.87 2.11 -10.04
CA GLY A 64 -15.89 3.40 -10.75
C GLY A 64 -15.31 4.59 -9.95
N PRO A 65 -15.47 5.82 -10.42
CA PRO A 65 -14.92 7.00 -9.76
C PRO A 65 -15.66 7.42 -8.48
N GLU A 66 -16.87 6.87 -8.28
CA GLU A 66 -17.72 7.24 -7.14
C GLU A 66 -17.21 6.62 -5.84
N ILE A 67 -17.45 7.30 -4.71
CA ILE A 67 -16.92 6.89 -3.42
C ILE A 67 -17.77 5.79 -2.76
N GLU A 68 -19.08 5.79 -2.98
CA GLU A 68 -20.02 4.86 -2.33
C GLU A 68 -19.72 3.39 -2.64
N PRO A 69 -19.51 2.97 -3.91
CA PRO A 69 -19.12 1.60 -4.20
C PRO A 69 -17.79 1.20 -3.56
N ARG A 70 -16.88 2.15 -3.39
CA ARG A 70 -15.59 1.92 -2.76
C ARG A 70 -15.72 1.73 -1.26
N PHE A 71 -16.50 2.55 -0.57
CA PHE A 71 -16.83 2.35 0.84
C PHE A 71 -17.52 1.01 1.07
N ALA A 72 -18.44 0.61 0.20
CA ALA A 72 -19.09 -0.69 0.29
C ALA A 72 -18.13 -1.88 0.07
N ALA A 73 -17.04 -1.69 -0.66
CA ALA A 73 -16.06 -2.73 -0.91
C ALA A 73 -15.03 -2.89 0.22
N VAL A 74 -14.81 -1.87 1.06
CA VAL A 74 -13.79 -1.93 2.12
C VAL A 74 -14.01 -3.09 3.11
N PRO A 75 -15.23 -3.39 3.59
CA PRO A 75 -15.45 -4.53 4.50
C PRO A 75 -15.04 -5.90 3.93
N GLU A 76 -14.94 -6.01 2.61
CA GLU A 76 -14.51 -7.25 1.94
C GLU A 76 -12.98 -7.41 1.91
N LEU A 77 -12.22 -6.38 2.26
CA LEU A 77 -10.76 -6.46 2.33
C LEU A 77 -10.33 -7.37 3.48
N ASP A 78 -9.28 -8.11 3.21
CA ASP A 78 -8.63 -8.99 4.16
C ASP A 78 -7.25 -8.42 4.50
N ASP A 79 -7.03 -8.10 5.77
CA ASP A 79 -5.78 -7.51 6.24
C ASP A 79 -4.56 -8.36 5.88
N ASP A 80 -4.64 -9.69 6.07
CA ASP A 80 -3.51 -10.59 5.81
C ASP A 80 -3.16 -10.62 4.32
N LYS A 81 -4.17 -10.58 3.45
CA LYS A 81 -3.95 -10.54 2.00
C LYS A 81 -3.33 -9.21 1.58
N HIS A 82 -3.88 -8.09 2.04
CA HIS A 82 -3.36 -6.78 1.66
C HIS A 82 -1.95 -6.52 2.20
N LEU A 83 -1.68 -6.92 3.43
CA LEU A 83 -0.33 -6.82 4.00
C LEU A 83 0.68 -7.72 3.27
N ARG A 84 0.26 -8.92 2.83
CA ARG A 84 1.08 -9.78 1.96
C ARG A 84 1.38 -9.08 0.63
N ASP A 85 0.39 -8.44 0.01
CA ASP A 85 0.59 -7.72 -1.25
C ASP A 85 1.62 -6.58 -1.11
N LEU A 86 1.59 -5.85 0.02
CA LEU A 86 2.61 -4.84 0.33
C LEU A 86 4.01 -5.45 0.49
N HIS A 87 4.12 -6.65 1.10
CA HIS A 87 5.39 -7.35 1.22
C HIS A 87 5.91 -7.85 -0.14
N GLU A 88 5.04 -8.43 -0.96
CA GLU A 88 5.41 -8.87 -2.32
C GLU A 88 5.86 -7.69 -3.19
N ALA A 89 5.20 -6.54 -3.05
CA ALA A 89 5.61 -5.31 -3.72
C ALA A 89 7.01 -4.84 -3.25
N ALA A 90 7.28 -4.94 -1.95
CA ALA A 90 8.59 -4.63 -1.42
C ALA A 90 9.67 -5.56 -1.97
N ASP A 91 9.37 -6.84 -2.12
CA ASP A 91 10.28 -7.82 -2.73
C ASP A 91 10.52 -7.53 -4.22
N ALA A 92 9.48 -7.09 -4.93
CA ALA A 92 9.57 -6.72 -6.34
C ALA A 92 10.48 -5.52 -6.61
N LEU A 93 10.73 -4.66 -5.61
CA LEU A 93 11.66 -3.53 -5.73
C LEU A 93 13.13 -3.97 -5.81
N GLY A 94 13.47 -5.14 -5.26
CA GLY A 94 14.82 -5.70 -5.32
C GLY A 94 15.86 -4.91 -4.52
N THR A 95 15.45 -4.15 -3.50
CA THR A 95 16.33 -3.37 -2.62
C THR A 95 16.44 -4.01 -1.24
N ALA A 96 17.60 -3.85 -0.59
CA ALA A 96 17.84 -4.41 0.74
C ALA A 96 16.95 -3.77 1.82
N GLU A 97 16.75 -2.47 1.75
CA GLU A 97 15.89 -1.72 2.67
C GLU A 97 14.70 -1.12 1.93
N VAL A 98 13.51 -1.20 2.52
CA VAL A 98 12.28 -0.68 1.94
C VAL A 98 11.50 0.12 2.98
N GLY A 99 11.04 1.30 2.59
CA GLY A 99 10.08 2.11 3.34
C GLY A 99 8.65 1.85 2.86
N LEU A 100 7.69 2.17 3.70
CA LEU A 100 6.26 2.18 3.37
C LEU A 100 5.68 3.56 3.61
N MET A 101 4.90 4.05 2.66
CA MET A 101 4.16 5.30 2.76
C MET A 101 2.72 5.05 2.35
N GLY A 102 1.76 5.56 3.10
CA GLY A 102 0.34 5.35 2.77
C GLY A 102 -0.51 6.58 3.01
N PHE A 103 -1.62 6.63 2.28
CA PHE A 103 -2.55 7.75 2.29
C PHE A 103 -3.96 7.26 2.62
N CYS A 104 -4.68 7.92 3.54
CA CYS A 104 -6.07 7.60 3.89
C CYS A 104 -6.19 6.12 4.34
N MET A 105 -6.96 5.32 3.62
CA MET A 105 -7.05 3.86 3.85
C MET A 105 -5.67 3.20 3.78
N GLY A 106 -4.82 3.57 2.83
CA GLY A 106 -3.43 3.12 2.78
C GLY A 106 -2.61 3.54 4.00
N GLY A 107 -2.89 4.72 4.57
CA GLY A 107 -2.31 5.17 5.83
C GLY A 107 -2.75 4.31 7.02
N MET A 108 -3.98 3.82 7.04
CA MET A 108 -4.44 2.82 8.01
C MET A 108 -3.63 1.52 7.90
N TYR A 109 -3.38 1.05 6.69
CA TYR A 109 -2.55 -0.13 6.46
C TYR A 109 -1.07 0.08 6.81
N CYS A 110 -0.59 1.33 6.81
CA CYS A 110 0.73 1.64 7.36
C CYS A 110 0.82 1.26 8.85
N PHE A 111 -0.17 1.61 9.68
CA PHE A 111 -0.20 1.16 11.07
C PHE A 111 -0.27 -0.37 11.19
N LYS A 112 -1.11 -1.03 10.40
CA LYS A 112 -1.23 -2.48 10.40
C LYS A 112 0.06 -3.18 9.95
N SER A 113 0.83 -2.58 9.06
CA SER A 113 2.13 -3.11 8.60
C SER A 113 3.21 -3.12 9.67
N ALA A 114 3.06 -2.34 10.75
CA ALA A 114 4.00 -2.30 11.86
C ALA A 114 4.03 -3.59 12.71
N ARG A 115 3.16 -4.56 12.41
CA ARG A 115 3.24 -5.90 13.02
C ARG A 115 4.46 -6.71 12.56
N SER A 116 5.16 -6.29 11.51
CA SER A 116 6.33 -6.97 10.96
C SER A 116 7.49 -5.99 10.76
N ASP A 117 8.71 -6.53 10.71
CA ASP A 117 9.94 -5.75 10.50
C ASP A 117 10.28 -5.56 9.01
N ARG A 118 9.33 -5.84 8.09
CA ARG A 118 9.59 -5.78 6.65
C ARG A 118 9.97 -4.39 6.18
N PHE A 119 9.37 -3.36 6.78
CA PHE A 119 9.59 -1.97 6.40
C PHE A 119 10.49 -1.24 7.39
N LYS A 120 11.57 -0.67 6.92
CA LYS A 120 12.55 0.07 7.73
C LYS A 120 11.98 1.37 8.32
N LYS A 121 11.14 2.03 7.54
CA LYS A 121 10.42 3.25 7.92
C LYS A 121 8.99 3.16 7.41
N ILE A 122 8.05 3.63 8.22
CA ILE A 122 6.63 3.64 7.88
C ILE A 122 6.10 5.05 8.13
N ILE A 123 5.44 5.61 7.12
CA ILE A 123 4.85 6.95 7.17
C ILE A 123 3.39 6.86 6.79
N SER A 124 2.51 7.30 7.68
CA SER A 124 1.07 7.37 7.44
C SER A 124 0.63 8.83 7.26
N PHE A 125 0.02 9.12 6.12
CA PHE A 125 -0.65 10.40 5.88
C PHE A 125 -2.15 10.23 6.10
N TYR A 126 -2.71 10.95 7.08
CA TYR A 126 -4.12 10.95 7.45
C TYR A 126 -4.77 9.55 7.48
N GLY A 127 -4.02 8.53 7.89
CA GLY A 127 -4.53 7.17 8.10
C GLY A 127 -5.43 7.09 9.33
N MET A 128 -6.49 6.29 9.24
CA MET A 128 -7.37 6.03 10.37
C MET A 128 -6.65 5.20 11.42
N ILE A 129 -6.74 5.60 12.68
CA ILE A 129 -6.19 4.87 13.83
C ILE A 129 -7.20 3.87 14.43
N THR A 130 -8.45 3.99 14.00
CA THR A 130 -9.54 3.03 14.27
C THR A 130 -10.21 2.69 12.95
N VAL A 131 -10.76 1.48 12.83
CA VAL A 131 -11.53 1.12 11.64
C VAL A 131 -12.87 1.86 11.70
N PRO A 132 -13.22 2.67 10.69
CA PRO A 132 -14.53 3.31 10.62
C PRO A 132 -15.65 2.28 10.69
N ASP A 133 -16.78 2.60 11.34
CA ASP A 133 -17.86 1.65 11.58
C ASP A 133 -18.38 0.97 10.30
N GLY A 134 -18.50 1.74 9.21
CA GLY A 134 -18.92 1.20 7.90
C GLY A 134 -17.88 0.31 7.20
N TRP A 135 -16.66 0.21 7.73
CA TRP A 135 -15.57 -0.61 7.16
C TRP A 135 -15.29 -1.87 7.99
N LYS A 136 -15.87 -1.99 9.18
CA LYS A 136 -15.62 -3.11 10.07
C LYS A 136 -16.06 -4.44 9.47
N SER A 137 -15.23 -5.46 9.63
CA SER A 137 -15.53 -6.84 9.24
C SER A 137 -14.65 -7.81 10.04
N ALA A 138 -14.95 -9.11 9.92
CA ALA A 138 -14.18 -10.16 10.58
C ALA A 138 -12.73 -10.26 10.07
N THR A 139 -12.43 -9.73 8.87
CA THR A 139 -11.10 -9.78 8.23
C THR A 139 -10.29 -8.51 8.41
N GLN A 140 -10.81 -7.55 9.19
CA GLN A 140 -10.15 -6.28 9.49
C GLN A 140 -9.97 -6.10 11.00
N GLY A 141 -8.71 -6.05 11.45
CA GLY A 141 -8.34 -5.71 12.81
C GLY A 141 -8.20 -4.21 13.03
N GLU A 142 -8.26 -3.79 14.28
CA GLU A 142 -8.02 -2.38 14.65
C GLU A 142 -6.56 -2.00 14.42
N PRO A 143 -6.28 -0.88 13.72
CA PRO A 143 -4.93 -0.52 13.29
C PRO A 143 -3.91 -0.47 14.44
N LEU A 144 -4.27 0.08 15.59
CA LEU A 144 -3.35 0.24 16.71
C LEU A 144 -3.03 -1.09 17.42
N GLU A 145 -3.83 -2.14 17.23
CA GLU A 145 -3.52 -3.46 17.77
C GLU A 145 -2.31 -4.12 17.11
N PHE A 146 -2.00 -3.71 15.89
CA PHE A 146 -0.82 -4.19 15.16
C PHE A 146 0.49 -3.55 15.64
N LEU A 147 0.44 -2.48 16.43
CA LEU A 147 1.62 -1.76 16.95
C LEU A 147 2.22 -2.38 18.22
N LYS A 148 1.68 -3.47 18.72
CA LYS A 148 2.07 -4.06 20.02
C LYS A 148 3.52 -4.53 20.11
N ASN A 149 4.20 -4.62 18.96
CA ASN A 149 5.58 -5.10 18.85
C ASN A 149 6.54 -4.01 18.33
N GLY A 150 6.10 -2.76 18.29
CA GLY A 150 6.90 -1.62 17.86
C GLY A 150 7.66 -0.95 18.99
#